data_bcb724590b03b0b0072d3dbcca836831
#
_entry.id   bcb724590b03b0b0072d3dbcca836831
#
_cell.length_a   1.000
_cell.length_b   1.000
_cell.length_c   1.000
_cell.angle_alpha   90.00
_cell.angle_beta   90.00
_cell.angle_gamma   90.00
#
_symmetry.space_group_name_H-M   'P 1'
#
loop_
_entity.id
_entity.type
_entity.pdbx_description
1 polymer ?
#
loop_
_entity_poly.entity_id
_entity_poly.type
_entity_poly.pdbx_seq_one_letter_code
_entity_poly.pdbx_strand_id
1 'polypeptide(L)'
;MAEWSTVTATPDGNIAYTISLENADKNQCDVSDPAPTTRSTGTRLIISGIDGICEDDVSFAQLEDTMLKAFAWYLYLNKDKKIVLTINGTELDYRKYINTDASVEKEILISRIPFKIALIVWNEKITENFSVYFLDEEGVVRSKDTTTFNRNTVNFNHSVFVTSPFFLGRDGITLKGKRVELDGQTALNEYDEDKKVLKELSKEIQDVIEESLHKHMAAQVDKAIARMEARDS
;
A
#
# COMPACT_ATOMS: atom_id res chain seq x y z
N MET A 1 17.39 -3.63 22.41
CA MET A 1 16.17 -4.07 23.13
C MET A 1 14.95 -3.50 22.43
N ALA A 2 13.89 -4.26 22.29
CA ALA A 2 12.59 -3.78 21.83
C ALA A 2 11.51 -4.16 22.86
N GLU A 3 10.61 -3.22 23.16
CA GLU A 3 9.53 -3.41 24.12
C GLU A 3 8.21 -2.92 23.51
N TRP A 4 7.19 -3.77 23.51
CA TRP A 4 5.83 -3.45 23.11
C TRP A 4 4.94 -3.41 24.36
N SER A 5 4.37 -2.25 24.68
CA SER A 5 3.33 -2.11 25.70
C SER A 5 1.99 -1.98 24.99
N THR A 6 1.11 -2.97 25.11
CA THR A 6 -0.16 -3.05 24.40
C THR A 6 -1.33 -2.98 25.36
N VAL A 7 -2.38 -2.24 24.97
CA VAL A 7 -3.69 -2.23 25.61
C VAL A 7 -4.71 -2.69 24.57
N THR A 8 -5.45 -3.75 24.88
CA THR A 8 -6.50 -4.29 24.01
C THR A 8 -7.84 -4.32 24.73
N ALA A 9 -8.93 -4.13 23.95
CA ALA A 9 -10.28 -4.22 24.49
C ALA A 9 -10.69 -5.70 24.59
N THR A 10 -11.36 -6.03 25.69
CA THR A 10 -12.04 -7.31 25.89
C THR A 10 -13.50 -7.07 26.30
N PRO A 11 -14.37 -8.09 26.29
CA PRO A 11 -15.74 -7.92 26.76
C PRO A 11 -15.85 -7.41 28.21
N ASP A 12 -14.84 -7.70 29.04
CA ASP A 12 -14.81 -7.35 30.46
C ASP A 12 -14.08 -6.03 30.75
N GLY A 13 -13.63 -5.32 29.70
CA GLY A 13 -12.86 -4.08 29.81
C GLY A 13 -11.50 -4.17 29.12
N ASN A 14 -10.66 -3.14 29.32
CA ASN A 14 -9.35 -3.12 28.71
C ASN A 14 -8.33 -3.88 29.56
N ILE A 15 -7.45 -4.64 28.90
CA ILE A 15 -6.31 -5.29 29.52
C ILE A 15 -5.01 -4.76 28.92
N ALA A 16 -3.96 -4.71 29.72
CA ALA A 16 -2.62 -4.30 29.31
C ALA A 16 -1.62 -5.43 29.52
N TYR A 17 -0.68 -5.59 28.60
CA TYR A 17 0.47 -6.48 28.71
C TYR A 17 1.68 -5.89 28.00
N THR A 18 2.86 -6.41 28.29
CA THR A 18 4.12 -6.00 27.68
C THR A 18 4.80 -7.21 27.06
N ILE A 19 5.39 -7.02 25.89
CA ILE A 19 6.27 -8.00 25.23
C ILE A 19 7.64 -7.35 25.15
N SER A 20 8.69 -8.03 25.62
CA SER A 20 10.07 -7.57 25.52
C SER A 20 10.96 -8.56 24.78
N LEU A 21 11.87 -8.01 23.97
CA LEU A 21 12.86 -8.74 23.20
C LEU A 21 14.24 -8.16 23.56
N GLU A 22 15.12 -8.99 24.07
CA GLU A 22 16.48 -8.60 24.38
C GLU A 22 17.45 -8.83 23.22
N ASN A 23 18.53 -8.04 23.16
CA ASN A 23 19.56 -8.20 22.12
C ASN A 23 20.32 -9.53 22.22
N ALA A 24 20.38 -10.11 23.42
CA ALA A 24 21.13 -11.33 23.67
C ALA A 24 20.50 -12.59 23.04
N ASP A 25 19.17 -12.63 22.98
CA ASP A 25 18.43 -13.72 22.33
C ASP A 25 17.24 -13.19 21.54
N LYS A 26 17.44 -13.05 20.23
CA LYS A 26 16.41 -12.55 19.30
C LYS A 26 15.31 -13.56 18.98
N ASN A 27 15.42 -14.80 19.43
CA ASN A 27 14.45 -15.86 19.19
C ASN A 27 13.52 -16.08 20.37
N GLN A 28 13.75 -15.40 21.50
CA GLN A 28 12.95 -15.50 22.71
C GLN A 28 12.39 -14.14 23.10
N CYS A 29 11.11 -14.08 23.39
CA CYS A 29 10.46 -12.90 23.92
C CYS A 29 9.81 -13.22 25.26
N ASP A 30 9.86 -12.25 26.18
CA ASP A 30 9.17 -12.31 27.45
C ASP A 30 7.83 -11.60 27.33
N VAL A 31 6.77 -12.24 27.79
CA VAL A 31 5.41 -11.69 27.78
C VAL A 31 4.92 -11.57 29.22
N SER A 32 4.55 -10.36 29.63
CA SER A 32 3.96 -10.15 30.96
C SER A 32 2.53 -10.71 31.03
N ASP A 33 2.09 -11.07 32.24
CA ASP A 33 0.69 -11.42 32.46
C ASP A 33 -0.22 -10.22 32.14
N PRO A 34 -1.35 -10.48 31.42
CA PRO A 34 -2.34 -9.43 31.15
C PRO A 34 -2.97 -8.92 32.44
N ALA A 35 -3.06 -7.59 32.58
CA ALA A 35 -3.66 -6.93 33.75
C ALA A 35 -4.76 -5.95 33.33
N PRO A 36 -5.88 -5.84 34.07
CA PRO A 36 -6.92 -4.84 33.84
C PRO A 36 -6.37 -3.42 33.88
N THR A 37 -6.88 -2.55 33.00
CA THR A 37 -6.43 -1.16 32.92
C THR A 37 -7.55 -0.23 32.45
N THR A 38 -7.45 1.06 32.85
CA THR A 38 -8.33 2.12 32.35
C THR A 38 -7.75 2.91 31.19
N ARG A 39 -6.53 2.55 30.75
CA ARG A 39 -5.90 3.22 29.59
C ARG A 39 -6.68 2.91 28.30
N SER A 40 -6.64 3.84 27.34
CA SER A 40 -7.16 3.62 26.00
C SER A 40 -6.38 2.54 25.26
N THR A 41 -7.07 1.86 24.35
CA THR A 41 -6.46 0.84 23.47
C THR A 41 -5.34 1.43 22.61
N GLY A 42 -4.31 0.62 22.34
CA GLY A 42 -3.18 1.02 21.54
C GLY A 42 -1.93 0.23 21.87
N THR A 43 -0.91 0.38 21.04
CA THR A 43 0.41 -0.22 21.27
C THR A 43 1.48 0.86 21.23
N ARG A 44 2.38 0.82 22.21
CA ARG A 44 3.61 1.63 22.24
C ARG A 44 4.79 0.71 22.05
N LEU A 45 5.62 1.00 21.04
CA LEU A 45 6.89 0.31 20.78
C LEU A 45 8.04 1.26 21.20
N ILE A 46 8.95 0.74 22.01
CA ILE A 46 10.20 1.40 22.36
C ILE A 46 11.34 0.52 21.83
N ILE A 47 12.21 1.09 21.01
CA ILE A 47 13.42 0.44 20.55
C ILE A 47 14.60 1.22 21.12
N SER A 48 15.53 0.54 21.78
CA SER A 48 16.69 1.16 22.42
C SER A 48 17.97 0.36 22.12
N GLY A 49 19.11 1.05 22.23
CA GLY A 49 20.43 0.44 21.97
C GLY A 49 20.58 0.06 20.49
N ILE A 50 20.22 0.96 19.57
CA ILE A 50 20.43 0.80 18.14
C ILE A 50 21.80 1.38 17.82
N ASP A 51 22.75 0.52 17.42
CA ASP A 51 24.08 0.94 17.00
C ASP A 51 24.06 1.43 15.55
N GLY A 52 24.87 2.44 15.23
CA GLY A 52 25.09 2.94 13.87
C GLY A 52 24.02 3.90 13.34
N ILE A 53 23.10 4.38 14.19
CA ILE A 53 22.16 5.46 13.85
C ILE A 53 22.76 6.79 14.35
N CYS A 54 22.86 7.77 13.45
CA CYS A 54 23.23 9.15 13.79
C CYS A 54 21.98 10.05 13.86
N GLU A 55 22.14 11.28 14.40
CA GLU A 55 21.03 12.24 14.52
C GLU A 55 20.43 12.61 13.16
N ASP A 56 21.24 12.66 12.08
CA ASP A 56 20.77 12.97 10.74
C ASP A 56 19.82 11.89 10.21
N ASP A 57 20.05 10.61 10.53
CA ASP A 57 19.19 9.48 10.12
C ASP A 57 17.79 9.55 10.75
N VAL A 58 17.64 10.22 11.87
CA VAL A 58 16.38 10.41 12.61
C VAL A 58 15.83 11.83 12.52
N SER A 59 16.39 12.66 11.64
CA SER A 59 15.82 14.00 11.39
C SER A 59 14.37 13.87 10.90
N PHE A 60 13.53 14.87 11.22
CA PHE A 60 12.11 14.85 10.84
C PHE A 60 11.93 14.65 9.34
N ALA A 61 12.68 15.36 8.51
CA ALA A 61 12.59 15.30 7.05
C ALA A 61 12.92 13.90 6.51
N GLN A 62 13.98 13.26 7.05
CA GLN A 62 14.40 11.92 6.65
C GLN A 62 13.36 10.87 7.07
N LEU A 63 12.87 10.96 8.30
CA LEU A 63 11.83 10.06 8.80
C LEU A 63 10.52 10.25 8.04
N GLU A 64 10.11 11.49 7.77
CA GLU A 64 8.91 11.80 7.00
C GLU A 64 8.98 11.17 5.61
N ASP A 65 10.08 11.39 4.87
CA ASP A 65 10.28 10.83 3.53
C ASP A 65 10.26 9.30 3.56
N THR A 66 10.99 8.69 4.49
CA THR A 66 11.07 7.23 4.65
C THR A 66 9.70 6.63 4.97
N MET A 67 8.98 7.21 5.93
CA MET A 67 7.68 6.72 6.37
C MET A 67 6.62 6.89 5.27
N LEU A 68 6.63 8.01 4.56
CA LEU A 68 5.70 8.23 3.46
C LEU A 68 5.99 7.30 2.28
N LYS A 69 7.25 7.08 1.92
CA LYS A 69 7.62 6.08 0.90
C LYS A 69 7.18 4.67 1.26
N ALA A 70 7.22 4.34 2.55
CA ALA A 70 6.79 3.03 3.03
C ALA A 70 5.27 2.86 3.10
N PHE A 71 4.53 3.90 3.51
CA PHE A 71 3.13 3.79 3.91
C PHE A 71 2.13 4.60 3.07
N ALA A 72 2.55 5.44 2.11
CA ALA A 72 1.65 6.26 1.32
C ALA A 72 0.54 5.43 0.63
N TRP A 73 0.89 4.28 0.07
CA TRP A 73 -0.05 3.36 -0.55
C TRP A 73 -1.09 2.83 0.45
N TYR A 74 -0.65 2.51 1.68
CA TYR A 74 -1.52 1.99 2.73
C TYR A 74 -2.48 3.07 3.25
N LEU A 75 -1.98 4.29 3.44
CA LEU A 75 -2.80 5.43 3.84
C LEU A 75 -3.82 5.80 2.76
N TYR A 76 -3.44 5.74 1.49
CA TYR A 76 -4.36 5.92 0.37
C TYR A 76 -5.47 4.85 0.37
N LEU A 77 -5.11 3.59 0.50
CA LEU A 77 -6.04 2.47 0.52
C LEU A 77 -7.05 2.56 1.68
N ASN A 78 -6.61 3.10 2.80
CA ASN A 78 -7.43 3.25 4.02
C ASN A 78 -7.89 4.70 4.27
N LYS A 79 -7.95 5.54 3.22
CA LYS A 79 -8.30 6.98 3.34
C LYS A 79 -9.63 7.23 4.06
N ASP A 80 -10.58 6.30 3.93
CA ASP A 80 -11.90 6.39 4.55
C ASP A 80 -11.91 5.91 6.03
N LYS A 81 -10.85 5.23 6.48
CA LYS A 81 -10.75 4.68 7.85
C LYS A 81 -10.13 5.66 8.86
N LYS A 82 -9.86 6.91 8.47
CA LYS A 82 -9.25 7.95 9.33
C LYS A 82 -7.96 7.51 10.03
N ILE A 83 -7.13 6.72 9.33
CA ILE A 83 -5.81 6.33 9.82
C ILE A 83 -4.89 7.54 9.68
N VAL A 84 -4.25 7.93 10.77
CA VAL A 84 -3.31 9.06 10.82
C VAL A 84 -1.93 8.53 11.21
N LEU A 85 -0.92 8.94 10.47
CA LEU A 85 0.48 8.69 10.76
C LEU A 85 1.12 10.00 11.23
N THR A 86 1.77 9.98 12.39
CA THR A 86 2.42 11.18 12.95
C THR A 86 3.88 10.91 13.30
N ILE A 87 4.72 11.92 13.16
CA ILE A 87 6.09 11.94 13.69
C ILE A 87 6.18 13.12 14.66
N ASN A 88 6.55 12.87 15.89
CA ASN A 88 6.64 13.89 16.94
C ASN A 88 5.36 14.75 17.07
N GLY A 89 4.19 14.12 16.88
CA GLY A 89 2.90 14.79 16.92
C GLY A 89 2.50 15.55 15.65
N THR A 90 3.36 15.63 14.65
CA THR A 90 3.04 16.23 13.34
C THR A 90 2.49 15.18 12.40
N GLU A 91 1.29 15.41 11.86
CA GLU A 91 0.63 14.52 10.90
C GLU A 91 1.37 14.51 9.55
N LEU A 92 1.56 13.31 9.00
CA LEU A 92 2.18 13.12 7.69
C LEU A 92 1.11 13.14 6.60
N ASP A 93 1.24 14.04 5.63
CA ASP A 93 0.34 14.12 4.49
C ASP A 93 0.89 13.33 3.29
N TYR A 94 0.38 12.10 3.11
CA TYR A 94 0.76 11.24 2.00
C TYR A 94 0.31 11.77 0.63
N ARG A 95 -0.68 12.67 0.56
CA ARG A 95 -1.24 13.21 -0.69
C ARG A 95 -0.22 14.03 -1.48
N LYS A 96 0.79 14.59 -0.82
CA LYS A 96 1.91 15.27 -1.49
C LYS A 96 2.73 14.35 -2.42
N TYR A 97 2.64 13.03 -2.18
CA TYR A 97 3.29 12.02 -3.04
C TYR A 97 2.45 11.61 -4.23
N ILE A 98 1.17 12.00 -4.31
CA ILE A 98 0.27 11.66 -5.40
C ILE A 98 0.38 12.71 -6.52
N ASN A 99 0.63 12.23 -7.73
CA ASN A 99 0.46 13.04 -8.94
C ASN A 99 -1.00 12.96 -9.37
N THR A 100 -1.80 13.96 -8.97
CA THR A 100 -3.24 13.99 -9.23
C THR A 100 -3.58 14.10 -10.72
N ASP A 101 -2.74 14.79 -11.51
CA ASP A 101 -2.97 15.02 -12.94
C ASP A 101 -2.81 13.74 -13.77
N ALA A 102 -1.93 12.84 -13.34
CA ALA A 102 -1.67 11.57 -14.00
C ALA A 102 -2.44 10.40 -13.36
N SER A 103 -2.94 10.53 -12.13
CA SER A 103 -3.74 9.50 -11.47
C SER A 103 -5.14 9.42 -12.09
N VAL A 104 -5.71 8.21 -12.16
CA VAL A 104 -7.00 7.94 -12.83
C VAL A 104 -7.84 7.02 -11.95
N GLU A 105 -9.12 7.35 -11.80
CA GLU A 105 -10.13 6.43 -11.27
C GLU A 105 -11.15 6.13 -12.39
N LYS A 106 -11.45 4.85 -12.62
CA LYS A 106 -12.36 4.37 -13.66
C LYS A 106 -13.25 3.27 -13.11
N GLU A 107 -14.55 3.34 -13.43
CA GLU A 107 -15.51 2.26 -13.15
C GLU A 107 -15.89 1.58 -14.46
N ILE A 108 -15.90 0.27 -14.48
CA ILE A 108 -16.21 -0.56 -15.64
C ILE A 108 -17.11 -1.74 -15.26
N LEU A 109 -17.77 -2.31 -16.26
CA LEU A 109 -18.52 -3.55 -16.14
C LEU A 109 -17.89 -4.61 -17.03
N ILE A 110 -17.47 -5.72 -16.44
CA ILE A 110 -17.00 -6.90 -17.16
C ILE A 110 -17.95 -8.05 -16.85
N SER A 111 -18.58 -8.61 -17.86
CA SER A 111 -19.57 -9.70 -17.68
C SER A 111 -20.66 -9.34 -16.66
N ARG A 112 -21.10 -8.08 -16.60
CA ARG A 112 -22.06 -7.49 -15.64
C ARG A 112 -21.55 -7.38 -14.20
N ILE A 113 -20.27 -7.63 -13.96
CA ILE A 113 -19.63 -7.46 -12.65
C ILE A 113 -18.98 -6.07 -12.63
N PRO A 114 -19.24 -5.25 -11.60
CA PRO A 114 -18.61 -3.94 -11.48
C PRO A 114 -17.16 -4.06 -10.98
N PHE A 115 -16.28 -3.28 -11.60
CA PHE A 115 -14.89 -3.11 -11.19
C PHE A 115 -14.58 -1.61 -11.09
N LYS A 116 -14.04 -1.19 -9.96
CA LYS A 116 -13.46 0.12 -9.78
C LYS A 116 -11.94 0.00 -9.84
N ILE A 117 -11.31 0.67 -10.82
CA ILE A 117 -9.87 0.70 -11.02
C ILE A 117 -9.38 2.09 -10.60
N ALA A 118 -8.49 2.16 -9.61
CA ALA A 118 -7.79 3.37 -9.22
C ALA A 118 -6.30 3.20 -9.53
N LEU A 119 -5.80 3.92 -10.52
CA LEU A 119 -4.38 4.05 -10.83
C LEU A 119 -3.85 5.29 -10.13
N ILE A 120 -2.97 5.11 -9.18
CA ILE A 120 -2.30 6.20 -8.47
C ILE A 120 -0.88 6.32 -8.96
N VAL A 121 -0.57 7.48 -9.52
CA VAL A 121 0.79 7.85 -9.94
C VAL A 121 1.47 8.60 -8.80
N TRP A 122 2.66 8.15 -8.46
CA TRP A 122 3.44 8.71 -7.37
C TRP A 122 4.49 9.68 -7.92
N ASN A 123 4.64 10.83 -7.27
CA ASN A 123 5.69 11.81 -7.62
C ASN A 123 7.10 11.26 -7.39
N GLU A 124 7.22 10.30 -6.48
CA GLU A 124 8.47 9.61 -6.16
C GLU A 124 8.28 8.11 -6.09
N LYS A 125 9.36 7.35 -6.12
CA LYS A 125 9.32 5.90 -5.96
C LYS A 125 8.97 5.53 -4.52
N ILE A 126 7.91 4.76 -4.36
CA ILE A 126 7.48 4.18 -3.09
C ILE A 126 7.79 2.68 -3.02
N THR A 127 7.65 2.05 -1.84
CA THR A 127 7.91 0.61 -1.66
C THR A 127 6.99 -0.26 -2.50
N GLU A 128 5.74 0.15 -2.69
CA GLU A 128 4.71 -0.58 -3.45
C GLU A 128 4.56 -0.10 -4.89
N ASN A 129 5.66 0.34 -5.47
CA ASN A 129 5.71 0.75 -6.86
C ASN A 129 5.45 -0.45 -7.81
N PHE A 130 4.67 -0.23 -8.88
CA PHE A 130 4.25 -1.22 -9.87
C PHE A 130 3.39 -2.38 -9.31
N SER A 131 2.79 -2.21 -8.15
CA SER A 131 1.91 -3.19 -7.55
C SER A 131 0.47 -3.05 -8.02
N VAL A 132 -0.23 -4.18 -8.17
CA VAL A 132 -1.67 -4.26 -8.37
C VAL A 132 -2.28 -4.94 -7.16
N TYR A 133 -3.25 -4.30 -6.53
CA TYR A 133 -4.01 -4.84 -5.41
C TYR A 133 -5.43 -5.17 -5.86
N PHE A 134 -5.88 -6.37 -5.55
CA PHE A 134 -7.25 -6.81 -5.75
C PHE A 134 -7.98 -6.80 -4.41
N LEU A 135 -9.04 -6.01 -4.34
CA LEU A 135 -9.81 -5.78 -3.12
C LEU A 135 -11.26 -6.21 -3.32
N ASP A 136 -11.86 -6.75 -2.28
CA ASP A 136 -13.30 -6.90 -2.24
C ASP A 136 -14.02 -5.57 -1.96
N GLU A 137 -15.36 -5.59 -1.91
CA GLU A 137 -16.18 -4.39 -1.67
C GLU A 137 -15.97 -3.78 -0.28
N GLU A 138 -15.49 -4.56 0.69
CA GLU A 138 -15.15 -4.09 2.04
C GLU A 138 -13.76 -3.45 2.10
N GLY A 139 -13.02 -3.45 0.98
CA GLY A 139 -11.67 -2.93 0.88
C GLY A 139 -10.62 -3.86 1.51
N VAL A 140 -10.94 -5.14 1.68
CA VAL A 140 -9.97 -6.15 2.12
C VAL A 140 -9.14 -6.60 0.94
N VAL A 141 -7.82 -6.54 1.08
CA VAL A 141 -6.88 -7.02 0.06
C VAL A 141 -6.95 -8.55 0.00
N ARG A 142 -7.40 -9.07 -1.13
CA ARG A 142 -7.53 -10.50 -1.41
C ARG A 142 -6.33 -11.06 -2.14
N SER A 143 -5.67 -10.20 -2.93
CA SER A 143 -4.48 -10.59 -3.67
C SER A 143 -3.65 -9.40 -4.07
N LYS A 144 -2.39 -9.67 -4.44
CA LYS A 144 -1.43 -8.71 -4.96
C LYS A 144 -0.69 -9.30 -6.15
N ASP A 145 -0.48 -8.49 -7.18
CA ASP A 145 0.33 -8.82 -8.36
C ASP A 145 1.17 -7.60 -8.75
N THR A 146 1.93 -7.70 -9.83
CA THR A 146 2.75 -6.61 -10.36
C THR A 146 2.33 -6.24 -11.78
N THR A 147 2.42 -4.95 -12.13
CA THR A 147 2.21 -4.48 -13.50
C THR A 147 3.38 -4.86 -14.41
N THR A 148 3.14 -4.89 -15.71
CA THR A 148 4.19 -5.16 -16.72
C THR A 148 5.10 -3.95 -16.98
N PHE A 149 4.79 -2.79 -16.40
CA PHE A 149 5.46 -1.50 -16.63
C PHE A 149 6.66 -1.23 -15.72
N ASN A 150 7.16 -2.22 -15.02
CA ASN A 150 8.27 -2.12 -14.06
C ASN A 150 9.65 -1.83 -14.69
N ARG A 151 9.75 -1.80 -16.02
CA ARG A 151 11.00 -1.55 -16.77
C ARG A 151 10.99 -0.23 -17.55
N ASN A 152 10.11 0.71 -17.18
CA ASN A 152 10.09 2.00 -17.87
C ASN A 152 11.29 2.87 -17.49
N THR A 153 11.82 3.62 -18.46
CA THR A 153 12.93 4.57 -18.28
C THR A 153 12.45 5.96 -17.85
N VAL A 154 11.15 6.19 -17.84
CA VAL A 154 10.50 7.42 -17.37
C VAL A 154 10.07 7.18 -15.92
N ASN A 155 10.33 8.10 -15.02
CA ASN A 155 9.95 8.02 -13.60
C ASN A 155 8.41 7.98 -13.42
N PHE A 156 7.77 6.97 -14.03
CA PHE A 156 6.34 6.70 -13.95
C PHE A 156 6.08 5.68 -12.85
N ASN A 157 6.18 6.15 -11.62
CA ASN A 157 5.92 5.34 -10.44
C ASN A 157 4.42 5.23 -10.22
N HIS A 158 3.87 4.02 -10.11
CA HIS A 158 2.43 3.85 -9.96
C HIS A 158 2.07 2.59 -9.15
N SER A 159 0.87 2.62 -8.60
CA SER A 159 0.19 1.46 -8.01
C SER A 159 -1.25 1.42 -8.50
N VAL A 160 -1.79 0.22 -8.68
CA VAL A 160 -3.18 0.01 -9.12
C VAL A 160 -3.97 -0.65 -8.01
N PHE A 161 -5.16 -0.14 -7.73
CA PHE A 161 -6.10 -0.70 -6.77
C PHE A 161 -7.38 -1.06 -7.53
N VAL A 162 -7.76 -2.33 -7.50
CA VAL A 162 -8.96 -2.82 -8.19
C VAL A 162 -9.93 -3.36 -7.15
N THR A 163 -11.07 -2.70 -7.01
CA THR A 163 -12.12 -3.11 -6.07
C THR A 163 -13.29 -3.73 -6.84
N SER A 164 -13.74 -4.92 -6.41
CA SER A 164 -14.89 -5.61 -7.01
C SER A 164 -15.44 -6.70 -6.09
N PRO A 165 -16.76 -6.97 -6.10
CA PRO A 165 -17.34 -8.17 -5.48
C PRO A 165 -16.77 -9.47 -6.06
N PHE A 166 -16.24 -9.42 -7.27
CA PHE A 166 -15.60 -10.57 -7.91
C PHE A 166 -14.48 -11.20 -7.07
N PHE A 167 -13.77 -10.41 -6.27
CA PHE A 167 -12.63 -10.91 -5.49
C PHE A 167 -13.03 -11.54 -4.15
N LEU A 168 -14.27 -11.43 -3.72
CA LEU A 168 -14.74 -12.06 -2.48
C LEU A 168 -14.56 -13.59 -2.53
N GLY A 169 -13.80 -14.14 -1.59
CA GLY A 169 -13.49 -15.57 -1.53
C GLY A 169 -12.51 -16.08 -2.60
N ARG A 170 -11.87 -15.18 -3.34
CA ARG A 170 -10.89 -15.49 -4.40
C ARG A 170 -9.48 -15.00 -4.06
N ASP A 171 -8.93 -15.52 -2.97
CA ASP A 171 -7.57 -15.15 -2.55
C ASP A 171 -6.51 -15.70 -3.53
N GLY A 172 -5.39 -14.96 -3.70
CA GLY A 172 -4.25 -15.38 -4.52
C GLY A 172 -4.44 -15.27 -6.04
N ILE A 173 -5.45 -14.54 -6.51
CA ILE A 173 -5.64 -14.27 -7.95
C ILE A 173 -4.50 -13.39 -8.48
N THR A 174 -4.06 -13.67 -9.72
CA THR A 174 -3.10 -12.84 -10.47
C THR A 174 -3.69 -12.40 -11.79
N LEU A 175 -3.15 -11.33 -12.39
CA LEU A 175 -3.52 -10.86 -13.74
C LEU A 175 -3.35 -11.93 -14.82
N LYS A 176 -2.51 -12.93 -14.60
CA LYS A 176 -2.30 -14.07 -15.50
C LYS A 176 -3.27 -15.23 -15.24
N GLY A 177 -4.24 -15.05 -14.34
CA GLY A 177 -5.20 -16.09 -14.00
C GLY A 177 -4.60 -17.28 -13.24
N LYS A 178 -3.40 -17.13 -12.67
CA LYS A 178 -2.81 -18.13 -11.78
C LYS A 178 -3.25 -17.84 -10.37
N ARG A 179 -3.78 -18.84 -9.68
CA ARG A 179 -3.95 -18.82 -8.22
C ARG A 179 -2.63 -19.24 -7.61
N VAL A 180 -2.09 -18.47 -6.68
CA VAL A 180 -0.98 -18.93 -5.84
C VAL A 180 -1.60 -19.85 -4.81
N GLU A 181 -1.32 -21.15 -4.93
CA GLU A 181 -1.80 -22.17 -4.00
C GLU A 181 -1.15 -21.97 -2.63
N LEU A 182 -1.97 -21.70 -1.61
CA LEU A 182 -1.51 -21.74 -0.22
C LEU A 182 -1.53 -23.16 0.35
N ASP A 183 -2.30 -24.10 -0.23
CA ASP A 183 -2.41 -25.50 0.22
C ASP A 183 -2.84 -26.45 -0.91
N GLY A 184 -2.01 -26.74 -1.87
CA GLY A 184 -2.01 -27.97 -2.70
C GLY A 184 -3.32 -28.57 -3.25
N GLN A 185 -4.47 -27.89 -3.19
CA GLN A 185 -5.75 -28.38 -3.73
C GLN A 185 -6.37 -27.39 -4.71
N THR A 186 -6.31 -27.73 -5.98
CA THR A 186 -6.86 -26.95 -7.09
C THR A 186 -8.32 -27.33 -7.32
N ALA A 187 -9.24 -26.38 -7.21
CA ALA A 187 -10.61 -26.55 -7.75
C ALA A 187 -10.57 -26.32 -9.27
N LEU A 188 -10.70 -27.38 -10.05
CA LEU A 188 -10.43 -27.41 -11.51
C LEU A 188 -11.54 -26.84 -12.41
N ASN A 189 -12.74 -26.57 -11.94
CA ASN A 189 -13.93 -26.36 -12.78
C ASN A 189 -14.60 -24.97 -12.74
N GLU A 190 -14.20 -24.06 -11.87
CA GLU A 190 -14.71 -22.65 -11.88
C GLU A 190 -13.88 -21.71 -12.78
N TYR A 191 -12.91 -22.24 -13.48
CA TYR A 191 -11.74 -21.51 -14.02
C TYR A 191 -11.96 -20.79 -15.36
N ASP A 192 -12.89 -21.22 -16.22
CA ASP A 192 -12.93 -20.69 -17.58
C ASP A 192 -13.65 -19.33 -17.67
N GLU A 193 -14.70 -19.12 -16.87
CA GLU A 193 -15.39 -17.83 -16.80
C GLU A 193 -14.52 -16.80 -16.06
N ASP A 194 -13.91 -17.17 -14.94
CA ASP A 194 -12.99 -16.32 -14.19
C ASP A 194 -11.78 -15.89 -15.04
N LYS A 195 -11.22 -16.80 -15.86
CA LYS A 195 -10.13 -16.48 -16.80
C LYS A 195 -10.53 -15.44 -17.82
N LYS A 196 -11.75 -15.50 -18.34
CA LYS A 196 -12.26 -14.51 -19.30
C LYS A 196 -12.37 -13.15 -18.67
N VAL A 197 -12.97 -13.07 -17.47
CA VAL A 197 -13.10 -11.83 -16.70
C VAL A 197 -11.72 -11.24 -16.37
N LEU A 198 -10.79 -12.06 -15.90
CA LEU A 198 -9.43 -11.61 -15.55
C LEU A 198 -8.63 -11.16 -16.77
N LYS A 199 -8.84 -11.79 -17.94
CA LYS A 199 -8.20 -11.36 -19.19
C LYS A 199 -8.71 -10.00 -19.65
N GLU A 200 -10.03 -9.78 -19.58
CA GLU A 200 -10.63 -8.48 -19.91
C GLU A 200 -10.18 -7.42 -18.91
N LEU A 201 -10.20 -7.73 -17.60
CA LEU A 201 -9.71 -6.85 -16.55
C LEU A 201 -8.24 -6.47 -16.74
N SER A 202 -7.39 -7.46 -17.06
CA SER A 202 -5.96 -7.22 -17.32
C SER A 202 -5.75 -6.24 -18.47
N LYS A 203 -6.57 -6.34 -19.52
CA LYS A 203 -6.53 -5.40 -20.65
C LYS A 203 -6.94 -4.00 -20.22
N GLU A 204 -8.05 -3.87 -19.47
CA GLU A 204 -8.53 -2.57 -18.99
C GLU A 204 -7.50 -1.90 -18.05
N ILE A 205 -6.84 -2.67 -17.19
CA ILE A 205 -5.75 -2.15 -16.34
C ILE A 205 -4.60 -1.64 -17.20
N GLN A 206 -4.22 -2.39 -18.24
CA GLN A 206 -3.15 -1.99 -19.17
C GLN A 206 -3.53 -0.69 -19.89
N ASP A 207 -4.73 -0.61 -20.44
CA ASP A 207 -5.22 0.59 -21.13
C ASP A 207 -5.21 1.83 -20.22
N VAL A 208 -5.63 1.69 -18.95
CA VAL A 208 -5.58 2.76 -17.96
C VAL A 208 -4.15 3.20 -17.66
N ILE A 209 -3.21 2.25 -17.53
CA ILE A 209 -1.80 2.55 -17.29
C ILE A 209 -1.20 3.29 -18.50
N GLU A 210 -1.47 2.84 -19.74
CA GLU A 210 -0.97 3.46 -20.96
C GLU A 210 -1.50 4.89 -21.13
N GLU A 211 -2.80 5.11 -20.91
CA GLU A 211 -3.41 6.45 -20.94
C GLU A 211 -2.74 7.40 -19.94
N SER A 212 -2.57 6.94 -18.70
CA SER A 212 -1.93 7.71 -17.64
C SER A 212 -0.45 8.00 -17.93
N LEU A 213 0.28 7.02 -18.47
CA LEU A 213 1.67 7.18 -18.89
C LEU A 213 1.81 8.27 -19.96
N HIS A 214 0.91 8.28 -20.96
CA HIS A 214 0.90 9.33 -21.98
C HIS A 214 0.68 10.72 -21.39
N LYS A 215 -0.26 10.87 -20.46
CA LYS A 215 -0.49 12.13 -19.74
C LYS A 215 0.74 12.57 -18.96
N HIS A 216 1.35 11.62 -18.23
CA HIS A 216 2.58 11.87 -17.46
C HIS A 216 3.73 12.34 -18.36
N MET A 217 3.95 11.69 -19.50
CA MET A 217 4.99 12.08 -20.46
C MET A 217 4.74 13.45 -21.08
N ALA A 218 3.51 13.76 -21.48
CA ALA A 218 3.17 15.08 -21.99
C ALA A 218 3.47 16.18 -20.97
N ALA A 219 3.05 16.02 -19.72
CA ALA A 219 3.36 16.95 -18.63
C ALA A 219 4.86 17.12 -18.37
N GLN A 220 5.67 16.07 -18.56
CA GLN A 220 7.13 16.16 -18.44
C GLN A 220 7.75 16.98 -19.58
N VAL A 221 7.25 16.84 -20.80
CA VAL A 221 7.69 17.60 -21.97
C VAL A 221 7.38 19.10 -21.75
N ASP A 222 6.14 19.42 -21.34
CA ASP A 222 5.73 20.80 -21.09
C ASP A 222 6.59 21.47 -20.00
N LYS A 223 6.89 20.74 -18.91
CA LYS A 223 7.82 21.21 -17.86
C LYS A 223 9.25 21.44 -18.38
N ALA A 224 9.71 20.59 -19.30
CA ALA A 224 11.03 20.74 -19.90
C ALA A 224 11.11 22.00 -20.80
N ILE A 225 10.08 22.22 -21.62
CA ILE A 225 9.97 23.42 -22.48
C ILE A 225 9.95 24.68 -21.61
N ALA A 226 9.07 24.75 -20.59
CA ALA A 226 9.00 25.91 -19.71
C ALA A 226 10.32 26.23 -18.99
N ARG A 227 11.11 25.20 -18.63
CA ARG A 227 12.43 25.39 -18.04
C ARG A 227 13.48 25.94 -19.04
N MET A 228 13.37 25.58 -20.32
CA MET A 228 14.24 26.10 -21.37
C MET A 228 13.94 27.57 -21.62
N GLU A 229 12.65 27.93 -21.76
CA GLU A 229 12.20 29.32 -21.97
C GLU A 229 12.60 30.24 -20.81
N ALA A 230 12.52 29.73 -19.55
CA ALA A 230 12.94 30.50 -18.38
C ALA A 230 14.47 30.70 -18.26
N ARG A 231 15.28 29.94 -19.00
CA ARG A 231 16.76 30.14 -19.04
C ARG A 231 17.21 31.13 -20.12
N ASP A 232 16.39 31.31 -21.14
CA ASP A 232 16.70 32.20 -22.28
C ASP A 232 16.12 33.61 -22.08
N SER A 233 15.47 33.87 -20.93
CA SER A 233 14.94 35.18 -20.50
C SER A 233 15.83 35.78 -19.41
#